data_b75bbc69fcc2fa6658931a377e569c7d
#
_entry.id   b75bbc69fcc2fa6658931a377e569c7d
#
_cell.length_a   1.000
_cell.length_b   1.000
_cell.length_c   1.000
_cell.angle_alpha   90.00
_cell.angle_beta   90.00
_cell.angle_gamma   90.00
#
_symmetry.space_group_name_H-M   'P 1'
#
loop_
_entity.id
_entity.type
_entity.pdbx_description
1 polymer ?
#
loop_
_entity_poly.entity_id
_entity_poly.type
_entity_poly.pdbx_seq_one_letter_code
_entity_poly.pdbx_strand_id
1 'polypeptide(L)'
;MNQQIQASIIIPVRDEWSLTWQCIQSLQRYTELSHEIIIINNGSTSPVPACFHPFKDQIITNPWNRGFAAAINQGLQVAKGKYLIWLNNDTLPSHRWLKQLIHVLKSDQSVGLVGPMSNRVIPEQKIKVNLTSLADIHAFSARYNQTNPDKWRESSRLSGFCLVYSREVFERVGFLDERYGLGTYEDDDYCYRVRQAGYRCMIAGDTYVHHFGSQSFKKNGYKEF
;
A
#
# COMPACT_ATOMS: atom_id res chain seq x y z
N MET A 1 -8.18 8.00 27.17
CA MET A 1 -9.11 8.11 26.02
C MET A 1 -8.52 7.25 24.90
N ASN A 2 -9.18 6.17 24.49
CA ASN A 2 -8.70 5.38 23.35
C ASN A 2 -8.78 6.26 22.10
N GLN A 3 -7.64 6.61 21.55
CA GLN A 3 -7.57 7.38 20.30
C GLN A 3 -8.15 6.52 19.18
N GLN A 4 -9.19 7.01 18.52
CA GLN A 4 -9.85 6.28 17.44
C GLN A 4 -8.85 6.00 16.31
N ILE A 5 -8.72 4.74 15.88
CA ILE A 5 -7.88 4.35 14.76
C ILE A 5 -8.39 5.03 13.49
N GLN A 6 -7.54 5.85 12.87
CA GLN A 6 -7.89 6.56 11.64
C GLN A 6 -7.54 5.79 10.38
N ALA A 7 -6.46 4.99 10.40
CA ALA A 7 -5.97 4.28 9.23
C ALA A 7 -5.66 2.81 9.56
N SER A 8 -6.02 1.90 8.65
CA SER A 8 -5.60 0.49 8.68
C SER A 8 -4.67 0.23 7.51
N ILE A 9 -3.43 -0.15 7.80
CA ILE A 9 -2.39 -0.45 6.81
C ILE A 9 -2.25 -1.96 6.71
N ILE A 10 -2.65 -2.53 5.58
CA ILE A 10 -2.66 -3.97 5.32
C ILE A 10 -1.43 -4.32 4.49
N ILE A 11 -0.60 -5.21 5.02
CA ILE A 11 0.69 -5.60 4.44
C ILE A 11 0.72 -7.11 4.21
N PRO A 12 0.49 -7.58 2.98
CA PRO A 12 0.70 -8.98 2.65
C PRO A 12 2.21 -9.29 2.60
N VAL A 13 2.61 -10.38 3.23
CA VAL A 13 4.01 -10.80 3.34
C VAL A 13 4.14 -12.24 2.90
N ARG A 14 5.11 -12.52 2.02
CA ARG A 14 5.55 -13.87 1.72
C ARG A 14 7.07 -13.88 1.70
N ASP A 15 7.64 -14.43 2.79
CA ASP A 15 9.08 -14.36 3.03
C ASP A 15 9.57 -12.88 3.09
N GLU A 16 10.75 -12.52 2.69
CA GLU A 16 11.26 -11.13 2.66
C GLU A 16 11.04 -10.33 3.98
N TRP A 17 11.16 -11.00 5.11
CA TRP A 17 10.93 -10.42 6.43
C TRP A 17 11.84 -9.23 6.76
N SER A 18 13.04 -9.18 6.17
CA SER A 18 13.96 -8.05 6.33
C SER A 18 13.42 -6.76 5.69
N LEU A 19 12.84 -6.85 4.49
CA LEU A 19 12.19 -5.72 3.82
C LEU A 19 10.92 -5.31 4.55
N THR A 20 10.14 -6.30 4.98
CA THR A 20 8.94 -6.06 5.80
C THR A 20 9.28 -5.30 7.08
N TRP A 21 10.39 -5.67 7.75
CA TRP A 21 10.83 -4.97 8.95
C TRP A 21 11.20 -3.51 8.66
N GLN A 22 11.96 -3.25 7.59
CA GLN A 22 12.29 -1.88 7.17
C GLN A 22 11.04 -1.07 6.84
N CYS A 23 10.06 -1.67 6.16
CA CYS A 23 8.77 -1.04 5.89
C CYS A 23 8.07 -0.64 7.19
N ILE A 24 7.94 -1.56 8.15
CA ILE A 24 7.28 -1.30 9.44
C ILE A 24 8.00 -0.23 10.26
N GLN A 25 9.32 -0.28 10.34
CA GLN A 25 10.10 0.77 11.02
C GLN A 25 9.87 2.15 10.38
N SER A 26 9.79 2.19 9.05
CA SER A 26 9.50 3.43 8.32
C SER A 26 8.07 3.92 8.60
N LEU A 27 7.09 3.02 8.64
CA LEU A 27 5.71 3.35 9.00
C LEU A 27 5.62 3.93 10.41
N GLN A 28 6.22 3.28 11.40
CA GLN A 28 6.23 3.74 12.79
C GLN A 28 6.85 5.14 12.93
N ARG A 29 7.86 5.45 12.13
CA ARG A 29 8.56 6.73 12.18
C ARG A 29 7.85 7.86 11.45
N TYR A 30 7.19 7.56 10.32
CA TYR A 30 6.73 8.58 9.37
C TYR A 30 5.22 8.59 9.12
N THR A 31 4.43 7.78 9.84
CA THR A 31 2.98 7.83 9.76
C THR A 31 2.42 8.62 10.94
N GLU A 32 2.05 9.86 10.69
CA GLU A 32 1.62 10.82 11.71
C GLU A 32 0.20 10.55 12.25
N LEU A 33 -0.63 9.82 11.50
CA LEU A 33 -2.00 9.52 11.89
C LEU A 33 -2.06 8.33 12.84
N SER A 34 -3.06 8.31 13.73
CA SER A 34 -3.39 7.12 14.51
C SER A 34 -3.71 5.95 13.58
N HIS A 35 -2.93 4.88 13.64
CA HIS A 35 -3.06 3.78 12.70
C HIS A 35 -2.84 2.41 13.37
N GLU A 36 -3.35 1.38 12.70
CA GLU A 36 -2.99 -0.01 12.95
C GLU A 36 -2.27 -0.59 11.75
N ILE A 37 -1.38 -1.54 11.98
CA ILE A 37 -0.69 -2.31 10.95
C ILE A 37 -1.23 -3.74 11.04
N ILE A 38 -1.74 -4.26 9.93
CA ILE A 38 -2.27 -5.62 9.81
C ILE A 38 -1.36 -6.38 8.84
N ILE A 39 -0.65 -7.37 9.36
CA ILE A 39 0.32 -8.15 8.59
C ILE A 39 -0.34 -9.48 8.20
N ILE A 40 -0.35 -9.79 6.93
CA ILE A 40 -0.85 -11.08 6.43
C ILE A 40 0.34 -11.93 6.00
N ASN A 41 0.79 -12.83 6.87
CA ASN A 41 1.78 -13.84 6.51
C ASN A 41 1.15 -14.86 5.56
N ASN A 42 1.33 -14.65 4.28
CA ASN A 42 0.63 -15.37 3.21
C ASN A 42 1.41 -16.61 2.75
N GLY A 43 1.61 -17.54 3.69
CA GLY A 43 2.29 -18.81 3.41
C GLY A 43 3.80 -18.64 3.21
N SER A 44 4.47 -17.88 4.08
CA SER A 44 5.94 -17.81 4.11
C SER A 44 6.54 -19.17 4.44
N THR A 45 7.65 -19.52 3.80
CA THR A 45 8.42 -20.73 4.06
C THR A 45 9.36 -20.58 5.26
N SER A 46 9.77 -19.35 5.54
CA SER A 46 10.58 -19.00 6.70
C SER A 46 9.70 -18.60 7.90
N PRO A 47 10.12 -18.90 9.13
CA PRO A 47 9.38 -18.52 10.33
C PRO A 47 9.36 -16.98 10.47
N VAL A 48 8.30 -16.47 11.13
CA VAL A 48 8.22 -15.06 11.50
C VAL A 48 9.36 -14.72 12.47
N PRO A 49 10.23 -13.76 12.15
CA PRO A 49 11.37 -13.42 13.02
C PRO A 49 10.93 -12.84 14.37
N ALA A 50 11.76 -13.03 15.41
CA ALA A 50 11.46 -12.58 16.76
C ALA A 50 11.25 -11.06 16.90
N CYS A 51 11.82 -10.25 16.02
CA CYS A 51 11.59 -8.79 16.02
C CYS A 51 10.12 -8.41 15.74
N PHE A 52 9.31 -9.32 15.20
CA PHE A 52 7.87 -9.12 15.01
C PHE A 52 7.02 -9.48 16.23
N HIS A 53 7.60 -9.98 17.34
CA HIS A 53 6.83 -10.29 18.56
C HIS A 53 5.92 -9.16 19.05
N PRO A 54 6.29 -7.87 18.97
CA PRO A 54 5.38 -6.76 19.33
C PRO A 54 4.13 -6.67 18.47
N PHE A 55 4.13 -7.29 17.29
CA PHE A 55 3.04 -7.30 16.32
C PHE A 55 2.27 -8.62 16.27
N LYS A 56 2.55 -9.59 17.18
CA LYS A 56 2.00 -10.95 17.12
C LYS A 56 0.48 -11.00 16.98
N ASP A 57 -0.24 -10.08 17.64
CA ASP A 57 -1.70 -10.03 17.62
C ASP A 57 -2.25 -9.31 16.35
N GLN A 58 -1.37 -8.79 15.51
CA GLN A 58 -1.65 -8.11 14.24
C GLN A 58 -1.23 -8.96 13.03
N ILE A 59 -0.68 -10.17 13.27
CA ILE A 59 -0.25 -11.10 12.23
C ILE A 59 -1.31 -12.18 12.01
N ILE A 60 -1.89 -12.21 10.81
CA ILE A 60 -2.74 -13.31 10.37
C ILE A 60 -1.88 -14.24 9.52
N THR A 61 -1.81 -15.53 9.86
CA THR A 61 -0.96 -16.49 9.17
C THR A 61 -1.78 -17.48 8.35
N ASN A 62 -1.47 -17.57 7.07
CA ASN A 62 -1.99 -18.56 6.15
C ASN A 62 -1.00 -19.75 6.04
N PRO A 63 -1.48 -20.99 6.00
CA PRO A 63 -0.62 -22.17 5.83
C PRO A 63 0.00 -22.30 4.43
N TRP A 64 -0.56 -21.61 3.44
CA TRP A 64 -0.07 -21.53 2.04
C TRP A 64 -0.37 -20.17 1.44
N ASN A 65 0.26 -19.88 0.29
CA ASN A 65 0.00 -18.64 -0.46
C ASN A 65 -1.40 -18.65 -1.08
N ARG A 66 -2.28 -17.82 -0.57
CA ARG A 66 -3.67 -17.64 -1.04
C ARG A 66 -3.82 -16.62 -2.18
N GLY A 67 -2.72 -15.97 -2.59
CA GLY A 67 -2.71 -14.87 -3.54
C GLY A 67 -2.84 -13.50 -2.89
N PHE A 68 -2.56 -12.45 -3.68
CA PHE A 68 -2.52 -11.08 -3.18
C PHE A 68 -3.92 -10.60 -2.76
N ALA A 69 -4.91 -10.77 -3.64
CA ALA A 69 -6.30 -10.36 -3.37
C ALA A 69 -6.84 -10.97 -2.07
N ALA A 70 -6.67 -12.29 -1.90
CA ALA A 70 -7.14 -12.98 -0.69
C ALA A 70 -6.44 -12.49 0.58
N ALA A 71 -5.13 -12.19 0.50
CA ALA A 71 -4.39 -11.65 1.64
C ALA A 71 -4.90 -10.24 2.02
N ILE A 72 -5.09 -9.35 1.04
CA ILE A 72 -5.66 -8.02 1.29
C ILE A 72 -7.07 -8.14 1.88
N ASN A 73 -7.91 -9.01 1.33
CA ASN A 73 -9.28 -9.21 1.81
C ASN A 73 -9.32 -9.65 3.29
N GLN A 74 -8.42 -10.54 3.71
CA GLN A 74 -8.31 -10.93 5.13
C GLN A 74 -7.99 -9.73 6.03
N GLY A 75 -7.10 -8.85 5.58
CA GLY A 75 -6.79 -7.61 6.30
C GLY A 75 -8.00 -6.66 6.36
N LEU A 76 -8.72 -6.52 5.25
CA LEU A 76 -9.92 -5.68 5.17
C LEU A 76 -11.04 -6.12 6.12
N GLN A 77 -11.19 -7.44 6.35
CA GLN A 77 -12.19 -8.01 7.26
C GLN A 77 -11.97 -7.57 8.72
N VAL A 78 -10.74 -7.36 9.14
CA VAL A 78 -10.40 -7.00 10.53
C VAL A 78 -10.03 -5.53 10.71
N ALA A 79 -9.87 -4.79 9.61
CA ALA A 79 -9.51 -3.39 9.61
C ALA A 79 -10.54 -2.51 10.31
N LYS A 80 -10.11 -1.58 11.18
CA LYS A 80 -10.96 -0.69 11.99
C LYS A 80 -10.88 0.77 11.56
N GLY A 81 -9.87 1.12 10.76
CA GLY A 81 -9.60 2.50 10.34
C GLY A 81 -10.66 3.06 9.40
N LYS A 82 -10.80 4.39 9.43
CA LYS A 82 -11.59 5.15 8.46
C LYS A 82 -10.98 5.09 7.06
N TYR A 83 -9.64 5.11 6.99
CA TYR A 83 -8.89 4.97 5.74
C TYR A 83 -8.29 3.57 5.68
N LEU A 84 -8.38 2.95 4.52
CA LEU A 84 -7.88 1.62 4.24
C LEU A 84 -6.72 1.74 3.26
N ILE A 85 -5.63 1.07 3.57
CA ILE A 85 -4.40 1.15 2.79
C ILE A 85 -3.92 -0.26 2.45
N TRP A 86 -3.69 -0.55 1.18
CA TRP A 86 -2.85 -1.68 0.78
C TRP A 86 -1.42 -1.19 0.63
N LEU A 87 -0.49 -1.95 1.11
CA LEU A 87 0.91 -1.58 1.03
C LEU A 87 1.76 -2.82 0.84
N ASN A 88 2.55 -2.86 -0.21
CA ASN A 88 3.52 -3.93 -0.38
C ASN A 88 4.59 -3.89 0.73
N ASN A 89 5.02 -5.06 1.17
CA ASN A 89 6.01 -5.21 2.24
C ASN A 89 7.43 -4.78 1.85
N ASP A 90 7.70 -4.62 0.56
CA ASP A 90 8.96 -4.14 -0.02
C ASP A 90 8.92 -2.65 -0.42
N THR A 91 8.18 -1.87 0.36
CA THR A 91 8.09 -0.41 0.21
C THR A 91 8.75 0.32 1.37
N LEU A 92 9.12 1.57 1.14
CA LEU A 92 9.63 2.45 2.20
C LEU A 92 8.82 3.77 2.22
N PRO A 93 7.64 3.79 2.87
CA PRO A 93 6.89 5.02 3.12
C PRO A 93 7.72 5.99 3.96
N SER A 94 7.66 7.28 3.67
CA SER A 94 8.49 8.25 4.36
C SER A 94 7.71 9.55 4.65
N HIS A 95 8.39 10.63 4.92
CA HIS A 95 7.81 11.90 5.36
C HIS A 95 6.49 12.25 4.69
N ARG A 96 5.45 12.53 5.47
CA ARG A 96 4.11 12.99 5.05
C ARG A 96 3.36 12.10 4.06
N TRP A 97 3.85 10.89 3.76
CA TRP A 97 3.30 10.03 2.70
C TRP A 97 1.79 9.81 2.82
N LEU A 98 1.31 9.36 3.99
CA LEU A 98 -0.11 9.05 4.18
C LEU A 98 -0.96 10.32 4.28
N LYS A 99 -0.43 11.35 4.94
CA LYS A 99 -1.11 12.65 5.06
C LYS A 99 -1.39 13.26 3.69
N GLN A 100 -0.41 13.21 2.78
CA GLN A 100 -0.55 13.70 1.42
C GLN A 100 -1.59 12.89 0.63
N LEU A 101 -1.52 11.55 0.67
CA LEU A 101 -2.48 10.69 -0.04
C LEU A 101 -3.92 10.92 0.47
N ILE A 102 -4.11 11.04 1.79
CA ILE A 102 -5.41 11.38 2.36
C ILE A 102 -5.84 12.80 1.98
N HIS A 103 -4.90 13.73 1.82
CA HIS A 103 -5.22 15.09 1.37
C HIS A 103 -5.81 15.06 -0.04
N VAL A 104 -5.22 14.30 -0.97
CA VAL A 104 -5.78 14.09 -2.32
C VAL A 104 -7.15 13.42 -2.24
N LEU A 105 -7.29 12.36 -1.42
CA LEU A 105 -8.56 11.64 -1.25
C LEU A 105 -9.70 12.55 -0.75
N LYS A 106 -9.36 13.55 0.06
CA LYS A 106 -10.32 14.51 0.65
C LYS A 106 -10.56 15.75 -0.19
N SER A 107 -9.82 15.95 -1.27
CA SER A 107 -9.91 17.17 -2.09
C SER A 107 -11.23 17.29 -2.82
N ASP A 108 -11.89 16.15 -3.10
CA ASP A 108 -13.17 16.08 -3.76
C ASP A 108 -13.87 14.77 -3.39
N GLN A 109 -15.18 14.81 -3.17
CA GLN A 109 -15.99 13.62 -2.79
C GLN A 109 -16.03 12.55 -3.87
N SER A 110 -15.77 12.90 -5.13
CA SER A 110 -15.66 11.95 -6.23
C SER A 110 -14.35 11.17 -6.27
N VAL A 111 -13.33 11.58 -5.49
CA VAL A 111 -12.06 10.83 -5.41
C VAL A 111 -12.24 9.59 -4.54
N GLY A 112 -12.16 8.40 -5.15
CA GLY A 112 -12.36 7.13 -4.44
C GLY A 112 -11.07 6.38 -4.13
N LEU A 113 -10.05 6.49 -5.00
CA LEU A 113 -8.81 5.73 -4.88
C LEU A 113 -7.61 6.61 -5.21
N VAL A 114 -6.56 6.53 -4.38
CA VAL A 114 -5.35 7.35 -4.55
C VAL A 114 -4.10 6.48 -4.47
N GLY A 115 -3.18 6.66 -5.42
CA GLY A 115 -1.86 6.03 -5.42
C GLY A 115 -0.73 7.06 -5.56
N PRO A 116 0.44 6.85 -4.93
CA PRO A 116 1.60 7.73 -5.01
C PRO A 116 2.42 7.49 -6.28
N MET A 117 3.40 8.36 -6.50
CA MET A 117 4.51 8.13 -7.42
C MET A 117 5.54 7.18 -6.80
N SER A 118 6.27 6.44 -7.64
CA SER A 118 7.35 5.56 -7.20
C SER A 118 8.45 5.40 -8.26
N ASN A 119 9.53 4.72 -7.89
CA ASN A 119 10.63 4.37 -8.81
C ASN A 119 10.37 3.10 -9.64
N ARG A 120 9.53 2.17 -9.12
CA ARG A 120 9.20 0.89 -9.76
C ARG A 120 7.70 0.63 -9.73
N VAL A 121 7.04 1.10 -10.75
CA VAL A 121 5.58 1.01 -10.95
C VAL A 121 5.24 1.18 -12.42
N ILE A 122 3.94 1.19 -12.74
CA ILE A 122 3.44 1.53 -14.08
C ILE A 122 3.95 2.91 -14.53
N PRO A 123 4.09 3.14 -15.85
CA PRO A 123 4.70 4.36 -16.39
C PRO A 123 4.09 5.66 -15.87
N GLU A 124 2.78 5.70 -15.68
CA GLU A 124 2.01 6.88 -15.26
C GLU A 124 2.37 7.36 -13.84
N GLN A 125 2.79 6.43 -12.96
CA GLN A 125 3.20 6.72 -11.57
C GLN A 125 4.73 6.72 -11.42
N LYS A 126 5.50 6.53 -12.49
CA LYS A 126 6.94 6.33 -12.40
C LYS A 126 7.74 7.62 -12.37
N ILE A 127 8.68 7.71 -11.42
CA ILE A 127 9.73 8.73 -11.38
C ILE A 127 11.09 8.06 -11.57
N LYS A 128 11.91 8.62 -12.44
CA LYS A 128 13.30 8.21 -12.59
C LYS A 128 14.14 8.86 -11.50
N VAL A 129 14.55 8.09 -10.52
CA VAL A 129 15.43 8.52 -9.41
C VAL A 129 16.52 7.49 -9.21
N ASN A 130 17.71 7.96 -8.82
CA ASN A 130 18.81 7.10 -8.40
C ASN A 130 19.05 7.35 -6.90
N LEU A 131 18.43 6.52 -6.06
CA LEU A 131 18.52 6.58 -4.60
C LEU A 131 19.17 5.28 -4.12
N THR A 132 20.35 5.39 -3.55
CA THR A 132 21.21 4.23 -3.25
C THR A 132 21.22 3.83 -1.77
N SER A 133 20.74 4.71 -0.89
CA SER A 133 20.66 4.44 0.54
C SER A 133 19.29 4.79 1.13
N LEU A 134 18.99 4.25 2.31
CA LEU A 134 17.77 4.62 3.05
C LEU A 134 17.75 6.12 3.38
N ALA A 135 18.93 6.69 3.69
CA ALA A 135 19.06 8.13 3.97
C ALA A 135 18.68 8.97 2.73
N ASP A 136 19.14 8.58 1.54
CA ASP A 136 18.79 9.27 0.29
C ASP A 136 17.28 9.20 0.01
N ILE A 137 16.67 8.03 0.24
CA ILE A 137 15.23 7.83 0.05
C ILE A 137 14.43 8.74 0.99
N HIS A 138 14.79 8.77 2.28
CA HIS A 138 14.12 9.64 3.25
C HIS A 138 14.33 11.12 2.95
N ALA A 139 15.55 11.53 2.59
CA ALA A 139 15.85 12.92 2.22
C ALA A 139 15.11 13.35 0.94
N PHE A 140 15.04 12.47 -0.06
CA PHE A 140 14.27 12.72 -1.27
C PHE A 140 12.78 12.87 -0.95
N SER A 141 12.20 11.93 -0.20
CA SER A 141 10.78 11.97 0.17
C SER A 141 10.44 13.22 0.99
N ALA A 142 11.32 13.64 1.91
CA ALA A 142 11.10 14.85 2.71
C ALA A 142 10.98 16.12 1.86
N ARG A 143 11.72 16.19 0.75
CA ARG A 143 11.66 17.31 -0.20
C ARG A 143 10.51 17.15 -1.20
N TYR A 144 10.27 15.94 -1.67
CA TYR A 144 9.30 15.67 -2.72
C TYR A 144 7.85 15.71 -2.21
N ASN A 145 7.57 15.13 -1.04
CA ASN A 145 6.23 15.03 -0.45
C ASN A 145 5.77 16.38 0.12
N GLN A 146 5.52 17.33 -0.78
CA GLN A 146 5.03 18.67 -0.49
C GLN A 146 3.75 18.89 -1.29
N THR A 147 2.69 19.33 -0.63
CA THR A 147 1.38 19.53 -1.26
C THR A 147 1.48 20.44 -2.49
N ASN A 148 1.11 19.88 -3.63
CA ASN A 148 1.02 20.61 -4.90
C ASN A 148 -0.11 20.02 -5.77
N PRO A 149 -1.33 20.57 -5.69
CA PRO A 149 -2.49 20.07 -6.43
C PRO A 149 -2.30 20.03 -7.95
N ASP A 150 -1.44 20.88 -8.51
CA ASP A 150 -1.16 20.92 -9.96
C ASP A 150 -0.49 19.62 -10.46
N LYS A 151 0.03 18.80 -9.55
CA LYS A 151 0.62 17.49 -9.85
C LYS A 151 -0.37 16.34 -9.72
N TRP A 152 -1.57 16.57 -9.21
CA TRP A 152 -2.57 15.52 -9.07
C TRP A 152 -3.21 15.22 -10.42
N ARG A 153 -3.33 13.95 -10.74
CA ARG A 153 -3.84 13.54 -12.06
C ARG A 153 -4.83 12.40 -11.91
N GLU A 154 -5.92 12.48 -12.64
CA GLU A 154 -6.83 11.36 -12.81
C GLU A 154 -6.16 10.28 -13.67
N SER A 155 -6.44 9.01 -13.35
CA SER A 155 -5.93 7.87 -14.10
C SER A 155 -6.99 6.76 -14.16
N SER A 156 -7.00 6.02 -15.25
CA SER A 156 -7.88 4.87 -15.38
C SER A 156 -7.43 3.68 -14.53
N ARG A 157 -6.13 3.65 -14.13
CA ARG A 157 -5.51 2.57 -13.35
C ARG A 157 -4.45 3.11 -12.40
N LEU A 158 -4.26 2.41 -11.31
CA LEU A 158 -3.22 2.67 -10.31
C LEU A 158 -2.55 1.35 -9.94
N SER A 159 -1.25 1.38 -9.71
CA SER A 159 -0.51 0.20 -9.28
C SER A 159 -0.80 -0.15 -7.82
N GLY A 160 -1.08 -1.42 -7.57
CA GLY A 160 -1.47 -1.98 -6.27
C GLY A 160 -0.39 -2.02 -5.20
N PHE A 161 0.82 -1.49 -5.46
CA PHE A 161 1.90 -1.48 -4.46
C PHE A 161 1.59 -0.59 -3.24
N CYS A 162 0.80 0.46 -3.44
CA CYS A 162 0.35 1.39 -2.40
C CYS A 162 -0.93 2.10 -2.85
N LEU A 163 -2.06 1.75 -2.27
CA LEU A 163 -3.36 2.37 -2.58
C LEU A 163 -4.07 2.78 -1.30
N VAL A 164 -4.69 3.97 -1.33
CA VAL A 164 -5.42 4.57 -0.22
C VAL A 164 -6.83 4.91 -0.65
N TYR A 165 -7.81 4.52 0.15
CA TYR A 165 -9.24 4.80 -0.05
C TYR A 165 -9.98 4.89 1.28
N SER A 166 -11.20 5.41 1.27
CA SER A 166 -12.02 5.49 2.48
C SER A 166 -12.81 4.19 2.71
N ARG A 167 -13.24 3.98 3.96
CA ARG A 167 -14.16 2.88 4.30
C ARG A 167 -15.46 2.96 3.52
N GLU A 168 -15.98 4.15 3.29
CA GLU A 168 -17.17 4.39 2.47
C GLU A 168 -17.01 3.84 1.04
N VAL A 169 -15.86 4.10 0.41
CA VAL A 169 -15.53 3.54 -0.92
C VAL A 169 -15.47 2.01 -0.85
N PHE A 170 -14.84 1.45 0.19
CA PHE A 170 -14.81 0.00 0.39
C PHE A 170 -16.21 -0.61 0.54
N GLU A 171 -17.07 0.00 1.35
CA GLU A 171 -18.45 -0.47 1.56
C GLU A 171 -19.28 -0.46 0.27
N ARG A 172 -18.98 0.46 -0.64
CA ARG A 172 -19.65 0.56 -1.94
C ARG A 172 -19.07 -0.37 -3.01
N VAL A 173 -17.74 -0.55 -3.04
CA VAL A 173 -17.05 -1.33 -4.09
C VAL A 173 -16.82 -2.78 -3.68
N GLY A 174 -16.65 -3.05 -2.38
CA GLY A 174 -16.44 -4.37 -1.80
C GLY A 174 -14.98 -4.84 -1.84
N PHE A 175 -14.81 -6.14 -1.65
CA PHE A 175 -13.53 -6.84 -1.62
C PHE A 175 -12.87 -6.95 -3.01
N LEU A 176 -11.57 -7.23 -3.02
CA LEU A 176 -10.85 -7.61 -4.24
C LEU A 176 -11.37 -8.95 -4.76
N ASP A 177 -11.30 -9.15 -6.06
CA ASP A 177 -11.70 -10.40 -6.70
C ASP A 177 -10.57 -11.45 -6.56
N GLU A 178 -10.81 -12.49 -5.77
CA GLU A 178 -9.83 -13.54 -5.49
C GLU A 178 -9.61 -14.49 -6.69
N ARG A 179 -10.43 -14.39 -7.74
CA ARG A 179 -10.26 -15.19 -8.97
C ARG A 179 -8.97 -14.86 -9.74
N TYR A 180 -8.35 -13.70 -9.48
CA TYR A 180 -7.03 -13.37 -10.02
C TYR A 180 -5.90 -14.24 -9.45
N GLY A 181 -6.17 -15.11 -8.48
CA GLY A 181 -5.23 -16.11 -7.99
C GLY A 181 -4.01 -15.50 -7.28
N LEU A 182 -2.81 -15.86 -7.73
CA LEU A 182 -1.58 -15.44 -7.03
C LEU A 182 -1.30 -13.95 -7.09
N GLY A 183 -1.88 -13.22 -8.04
CA GLY A 183 -1.73 -11.80 -8.26
C GLY A 183 -1.67 -11.45 -9.75
N THR A 184 -1.56 -10.20 -10.06
CA THR A 184 -1.65 -9.52 -11.35
C THR A 184 -3.09 -9.20 -11.77
N TYR A 185 -3.32 -7.91 -12.14
CA TYR A 185 -4.59 -7.33 -12.60
C TYR A 185 -5.70 -7.16 -11.53
N GLU A 186 -5.52 -7.60 -10.27
CA GLU A 186 -6.49 -7.36 -9.19
C GLU A 186 -6.59 -5.86 -8.84
N ASP A 187 -5.51 -5.11 -9.04
CA ASP A 187 -5.47 -3.65 -8.88
C ASP A 187 -6.15 -2.93 -10.06
N ASP A 188 -5.96 -3.41 -11.29
CA ASP A 188 -6.66 -2.90 -12.48
C ASP A 188 -8.17 -3.15 -12.37
N ASP A 189 -8.60 -4.35 -11.94
CA ASP A 189 -10.01 -4.67 -11.67
C ASP A 189 -10.59 -3.76 -10.59
N TYR A 190 -9.87 -3.57 -9.48
CA TYR A 190 -10.36 -2.73 -8.40
C TYR A 190 -10.51 -1.27 -8.85
N CYS A 191 -9.55 -0.74 -9.59
CA CYS A 191 -9.65 0.59 -10.21
C CYS A 191 -10.87 0.69 -11.15
N TYR A 192 -11.12 -0.34 -11.95
CA TYR A 192 -12.29 -0.40 -12.82
C TYR A 192 -13.58 -0.35 -12.00
N ARG A 193 -13.74 -1.17 -10.96
CA ARG A 193 -14.94 -1.20 -10.11
C ARG A 193 -15.16 0.10 -9.32
N VAL A 194 -14.10 0.73 -8.84
CA VAL A 194 -14.15 2.05 -8.20
C VAL A 194 -14.74 3.09 -9.17
N ARG A 195 -14.31 3.07 -10.43
CA ARG A 195 -14.82 3.98 -11.47
C ARG A 195 -16.28 3.64 -11.85
N GLN A 196 -16.65 2.37 -11.94
CA GLN A 196 -18.05 1.95 -12.16
C GLN A 196 -18.97 2.37 -11.00
N ALA A 197 -18.44 2.47 -9.79
CA ALA A 197 -19.18 2.98 -8.63
C ALA A 197 -19.32 4.53 -8.64
N GLY A 198 -18.81 5.22 -9.67
CA GLY A 198 -18.93 6.66 -9.85
C GLY A 198 -17.80 7.47 -9.21
N TYR A 199 -16.71 6.83 -8.77
CA TYR A 199 -15.55 7.49 -8.21
C TYR A 199 -14.44 7.66 -9.25
N ARG A 200 -13.45 8.52 -8.93
CA ARG A 200 -12.23 8.74 -9.70
C ARG A 200 -11.03 8.08 -9.01
N CYS A 201 -10.09 7.58 -9.81
CA CYS A 201 -8.79 7.13 -9.34
C CYS A 201 -7.78 8.25 -9.60
N MET A 202 -7.00 8.64 -8.58
CA MET A 202 -6.08 9.77 -8.64
C MET A 202 -4.64 9.36 -8.37
N ILE A 203 -3.73 9.85 -9.18
CA ILE A 203 -2.29 9.83 -8.91
C ILE A 203 -1.94 11.08 -8.09
N ALA A 204 -1.43 10.86 -6.87
CA ALA A 204 -0.83 11.91 -6.06
C ALA A 204 0.59 12.21 -6.57
N GLY A 205 0.69 13.02 -7.64
CA GLY A 205 1.95 13.32 -8.30
C GLY A 205 2.96 14.11 -7.46
N ASP A 206 2.54 14.55 -6.29
CA ASP A 206 3.34 15.26 -5.27
C ASP A 206 3.75 14.36 -4.10
N THR A 207 3.45 13.06 -4.17
CA THR A 207 3.75 12.09 -3.11
C THR A 207 4.56 10.93 -3.66
N TYR A 208 5.68 10.63 -3.02
CA TYR A 208 6.59 9.54 -3.38
C TYR A 208 6.65 8.50 -2.26
N VAL A 209 6.49 7.23 -2.65
CA VAL A 209 6.77 6.06 -1.82
C VAL A 209 7.76 5.18 -2.56
N HIS A 210 8.92 4.88 -1.95
CA HIS A 210 9.93 4.03 -2.59
C HIS A 210 9.48 2.58 -2.63
N HIS A 211 9.75 1.89 -3.75
CA HIS A 211 9.42 0.48 -3.96
C HIS A 211 10.69 -0.27 -4.37
N PHE A 212 11.14 -1.21 -3.55
CA PHE A 212 12.34 -2.02 -3.85
C PHE A 212 12.09 -2.97 -5.02
N GLY A 213 10.83 -3.31 -5.27
CA GLY A 213 10.32 -3.97 -6.49
C GLY A 213 10.40 -5.48 -6.46
N SER A 214 9.23 -6.09 -6.49
CA SER A 214 8.93 -7.49 -6.86
C SER A 214 9.92 -8.56 -6.42
N GLN A 215 10.55 -8.42 -5.23
CA GLN A 215 11.53 -9.39 -4.76
C GLN A 215 10.90 -10.78 -4.58
N SER A 216 9.65 -10.83 -4.10
CA SER A 216 8.88 -12.07 -3.96
C SER A 216 8.53 -12.72 -5.30
N PHE A 217 8.25 -11.93 -6.35
CA PHE A 217 7.97 -12.44 -7.70
C PHE A 217 9.22 -13.00 -8.38
N LYS A 218 10.37 -12.35 -8.22
CA LYS A 218 11.66 -12.81 -8.79
C LYS A 218 12.07 -14.18 -8.26
N LYS A 219 11.90 -14.43 -6.95
CA LYS A 219 12.20 -15.73 -6.34
C LYS A 219 11.27 -16.84 -6.81
N ASN A 220 10.06 -16.52 -7.26
CA ASN A 220 9.09 -17.50 -7.74
C ASN A 220 9.16 -17.73 -9.27
N GLY A 221 10.18 -17.21 -9.97
CA GLY A 221 10.40 -17.45 -11.40
C GLY A 221 9.48 -16.68 -12.34
N TYR A 222 8.69 -15.73 -11.84
CA TYR A 222 7.91 -14.84 -12.70
C TYR A 222 8.80 -13.76 -13.31
N LYS A 223 8.75 -13.60 -14.64
CA LYS A 223 9.46 -12.51 -15.33
C LYS A 223 8.74 -11.18 -15.02
N GLU A 224 9.53 -10.13 -14.75
CA GLU A 224 8.98 -8.76 -14.73
C GLU A 224 8.40 -8.45 -16.14
N PHE A 225 7.17 -7.97 -16.20
CA PHE A 225 6.55 -7.41 -17.39
C PHE A 225 6.90 -5.94 -17.56
#